data_2448dc23d2f21f9747526f8116cae7f5
#
_entry.id   2448dc23d2f21f9747526f8116cae7f5
#
_cell.length_a   1.000
_cell.length_b   1.000
_cell.length_c   1.000
_cell.angle_alpha   90.00
_cell.angle_beta   90.00
_cell.angle_gamma   90.00
#
_symmetry.space_group_name_H-M   'P 1'
#
loop_
_entity.id
_entity.type
_entity.pdbx_description
1 polymer ?
#
loop_
_entity_poly.entity_id
_entity_poly.type
_entity_poly.pdbx_seq_one_letter_code
_entity_poly.pdbx_strand_id
1 'polypeptide(L)'
;MIVDAHMHIWNRLHGSIAGKTPLVGLANGMIKIGEGKPLLGMPASHMDSTARAEWVVAEFDAAGVDAGVVVQENMDGEQNDYCREAMARFPGRFFCHALPDFFQPAGFVKQCDQLFAQGFRGIKIPGGHLAGAGVAVDDPAFLPVWDRMDQQGFVLAIDLSEGEGQVPQVENILTQFPGLKMAIGHFGMPNRKGWPGQLRLCRHEGVYLESGGIIWLYRQEGYPFAGAIAAIREAADAVGWEKLIWGSDWPRTMVDFTYRQSLDFVRKSAEISDSHRDLFLGENAARLYNLPRPTAIRQAVPLITEG
;
A
#
# COMPACT_ATOMS: atom_id res chain seq x y z
N MET A 1 -6.94 1.17 17.54
CA MET A 1 -7.11 0.45 16.25
C MET A 1 -5.78 0.41 15.55
N ILE A 2 -5.36 -0.75 15.01
CA ILE A 2 -4.14 -0.87 14.18
C ILE A 2 -4.56 -1.25 12.76
N VAL A 3 -4.05 -0.52 11.77
CA VAL A 3 -4.36 -0.72 10.35
C VAL A 3 -3.07 -0.86 9.56
N ASP A 4 -2.95 -1.96 8.83
CA ASP A 4 -1.88 -2.14 7.84
C ASP A 4 -2.29 -1.47 6.53
N ALA A 5 -1.82 -0.25 6.30
CA ALA A 5 -2.30 0.57 5.19
C ALA A 5 -1.61 0.29 3.84
N HIS A 6 -0.72 -0.70 3.79
CA HIS A 6 -0.06 -1.11 2.56
C HIS A 6 0.29 -2.59 2.59
N MET A 7 -0.49 -3.39 1.88
CA MET A 7 -0.22 -4.81 1.73
C MET A 7 -0.85 -5.34 0.44
N HIS A 8 -0.48 -6.55 0.05
CA HIS A 8 -0.91 -7.14 -1.20
C HIS A 8 -1.57 -8.48 -0.98
N ILE A 9 -2.57 -8.81 -1.78
CA ILE A 9 -3.13 -10.17 -1.89
C ILE A 9 -3.28 -10.55 -3.35
N TRP A 10 -3.03 -11.81 -3.66
CA TRP A 10 -3.29 -12.39 -4.98
C TRP A 10 -3.51 -13.89 -4.88
N ASN A 11 -4.32 -14.42 -5.79
CA ASN A 11 -4.48 -15.86 -5.95
C ASN A 11 -3.53 -16.42 -7.04
N ARG A 12 -3.01 -15.54 -7.90
CA ARG A 12 -2.04 -15.89 -8.94
C ARG A 12 -1.24 -14.66 -9.36
N LEU A 13 0.08 -14.81 -9.48
CA LEU A 13 0.93 -13.80 -10.10
C LEU A 13 0.89 -13.94 -11.62
N HIS A 14 0.49 -12.87 -12.33
CA HIS A 14 0.37 -12.86 -13.79
C HIS A 14 0.59 -11.45 -14.38
N GLY A 15 1.31 -10.62 -13.65
CA GLY A 15 1.52 -9.23 -14.01
C GLY A 15 2.71 -8.98 -14.93
N SER A 16 3.12 -7.72 -14.95
CA SER A 16 4.22 -7.29 -15.79
C SER A 16 4.95 -6.07 -15.22
N ILE A 17 6.20 -5.89 -15.61
CA ILE A 17 6.96 -4.66 -15.35
C ILE A 17 6.65 -3.67 -16.47
N ALA A 18 6.18 -2.48 -16.11
CA ALA A 18 5.83 -1.37 -17.01
C ALA A 18 4.91 -1.80 -18.19
N GLY A 19 4.01 -2.76 -17.96
CA GLY A 19 3.10 -3.27 -18.98
C GLY A 19 3.75 -4.10 -20.09
N LYS A 20 5.02 -4.45 -19.98
CA LYS A 20 5.80 -5.08 -21.09
C LYS A 20 6.45 -6.41 -20.71
N THR A 21 7.22 -6.44 -19.62
CA THR A 21 7.99 -7.63 -19.25
C THR A 21 7.17 -8.49 -18.29
N PRO A 22 6.77 -9.72 -18.67
CA PRO A 22 5.91 -10.54 -17.84
C PRO A 22 6.60 -10.96 -16.53
N LEU A 23 5.84 -11.00 -15.44
CA LEU A 23 6.23 -11.55 -14.15
C LEU A 23 5.34 -12.75 -13.86
N VAL A 24 5.94 -13.88 -13.51
CA VAL A 24 5.22 -15.10 -13.18
C VAL A 24 5.68 -15.65 -11.83
N GLY A 25 4.74 -16.17 -11.06
CA GLY A 25 5.01 -16.95 -9.86
C GLY A 25 5.52 -18.34 -10.20
N LEU A 26 6.50 -18.79 -9.43
CA LEU A 26 7.02 -20.15 -9.44
C LEU A 26 6.74 -20.80 -8.08
N ALA A 27 7.24 -22.02 -7.84
CA ALA A 27 7.10 -22.67 -6.54
C ALA A 27 7.96 -21.98 -5.46
N ASN A 28 7.56 -22.16 -4.19
CA ASN A 28 8.33 -21.77 -3.00
C ASN A 28 8.70 -20.28 -2.93
N GLY A 29 7.75 -19.40 -3.22
CA GLY A 29 7.97 -17.95 -3.16
C GLY A 29 8.85 -17.37 -4.25
N MET A 30 9.29 -18.21 -5.21
CA MET A 30 10.11 -17.77 -6.32
C MET A 30 9.27 -17.07 -7.39
N ILE A 31 9.86 -16.07 -8.03
CA ILE A 31 9.28 -15.37 -9.18
C ILE A 31 10.29 -15.34 -10.34
N LYS A 32 9.80 -15.17 -11.55
CA LYS A 32 10.64 -14.92 -12.75
C LYS A 32 10.13 -13.68 -13.48
N ILE A 33 11.03 -12.79 -13.83
CA ILE A 33 10.77 -11.57 -14.61
C ILE A 33 11.35 -11.75 -16.00
N GLY A 34 10.50 -11.84 -17.02
CA GLY A 34 10.89 -12.07 -18.41
C GLY A 34 11.77 -13.31 -18.54
N GLU A 35 12.90 -13.15 -19.24
CA GLU A 35 13.90 -14.20 -19.40
C GLU A 35 14.99 -14.20 -18.30
N GLY A 36 14.79 -13.42 -17.22
CA GLY A 36 15.69 -13.36 -16.08
C GLY A 36 15.78 -14.67 -15.29
N LYS A 37 16.77 -14.79 -14.41
CA LYS A 37 16.85 -15.91 -13.47
C LYS A 37 15.75 -15.81 -12.42
N PRO A 38 15.21 -16.94 -11.93
CA PRO A 38 14.32 -16.95 -10.78
C PRO A 38 14.97 -16.26 -9.57
N LEU A 39 14.14 -15.51 -8.83
CA LEU A 39 14.53 -14.85 -7.59
C LEU A 39 13.43 -15.02 -6.54
N LEU A 40 13.77 -14.86 -5.27
CA LEU A 40 12.80 -14.92 -4.19
C LEU A 40 12.00 -13.61 -4.16
N GLY A 41 10.69 -13.68 -4.39
CA GLY A 41 9.80 -12.52 -4.44
C GLY A 41 8.85 -12.41 -3.25
N MET A 42 8.74 -13.48 -2.47
CA MET A 42 7.94 -13.59 -1.24
C MET A 42 8.50 -14.71 -0.36
N PRO A 43 8.05 -14.90 0.88
CA PRO A 43 8.54 -15.98 1.74
C PRO A 43 8.43 -17.35 1.07
N ALA A 44 9.45 -18.20 1.25
CA ALA A 44 9.47 -19.56 0.69
C ALA A 44 8.30 -20.45 1.21
N SER A 45 7.69 -20.09 2.32
CA SER A 45 6.46 -20.71 2.85
C SER A 45 5.23 -20.49 1.96
N HIS A 46 5.27 -19.50 1.05
CA HIS A 46 4.27 -19.29 -0.01
C HIS A 46 4.54 -20.28 -1.16
N MET A 47 4.27 -21.56 -0.94
CA MET A 47 4.73 -22.68 -1.77
C MET A 47 4.25 -22.62 -3.22
N ASP A 48 3.07 -22.08 -3.45
CA ASP A 48 2.46 -21.87 -4.78
C ASP A 48 2.60 -20.42 -5.28
N SER A 49 3.42 -19.62 -4.59
CA SER A 49 3.63 -18.18 -4.87
C SER A 49 2.34 -17.37 -4.91
N THR A 50 1.35 -17.75 -4.09
CA THR A 50 0.15 -16.98 -3.80
C THR A 50 0.33 -16.12 -2.54
N ALA A 51 -0.46 -15.07 -2.41
CA ALA A 51 -0.56 -14.23 -1.22
C ALA A 51 -2.04 -14.18 -0.80
N ARG A 52 -2.49 -15.22 -0.09
CA ARG A 52 -3.92 -15.41 0.17
C ARG A 52 -4.43 -14.52 1.30
N ALA A 53 -5.66 -14.03 1.14
CA ALA A 53 -6.33 -13.21 2.13
C ALA A 53 -6.41 -13.89 3.51
N GLU A 54 -6.63 -15.21 3.55
CA GLU A 54 -6.67 -16.00 4.80
C GLU A 54 -5.35 -15.96 5.57
N TRP A 55 -4.23 -15.96 4.85
CA TRP A 55 -2.91 -15.96 5.48
C TRP A 55 -2.61 -14.64 6.15
N VAL A 56 -2.90 -13.52 5.46
CA VAL A 56 -2.68 -12.21 6.08
C VAL A 56 -3.68 -11.93 7.21
N VAL A 57 -4.90 -12.44 7.13
CA VAL A 57 -5.87 -12.34 8.24
C VAL A 57 -5.33 -13.08 9.48
N ALA A 58 -4.68 -14.25 9.30
CA ALA A 58 -4.04 -14.96 10.40
C ALA A 58 -2.87 -14.16 11.00
N GLU A 59 -2.05 -13.50 10.16
CA GLU A 59 -1.00 -12.57 10.63
C GLU A 59 -1.60 -11.38 11.40
N PHE A 60 -2.67 -10.80 10.89
CA PHE A 60 -3.40 -9.71 11.56
C PHE A 60 -3.87 -10.14 12.95
N ASP A 61 -4.54 -11.29 13.04
CA ASP A 61 -5.06 -11.81 14.32
C ASP A 61 -3.94 -12.09 15.31
N ALA A 62 -2.82 -12.67 14.84
CA ALA A 62 -1.65 -12.96 15.69
C ALA A 62 -0.92 -11.69 16.16
N ALA A 63 -0.93 -10.61 15.36
CA ALA A 63 -0.25 -9.35 15.65
C ALA A 63 -1.15 -8.30 16.34
N GLY A 64 -2.47 -8.50 16.35
CA GLY A 64 -3.45 -7.55 16.87
C GLY A 64 -3.75 -6.41 15.88
N VAL A 65 -3.70 -6.70 14.57
CA VAL A 65 -4.06 -5.77 13.50
C VAL A 65 -5.54 -5.93 13.16
N ASP A 66 -6.26 -4.82 13.08
CA ASP A 66 -7.72 -4.82 12.90
C ASP A 66 -8.13 -4.92 11.43
N ALA A 67 -7.43 -4.23 10.55
CA ALA A 67 -7.75 -4.18 9.13
C ALA A 67 -6.50 -3.95 8.28
N GLY A 68 -6.58 -4.27 6.99
CA GLY A 68 -5.56 -3.98 6.00
C GLY A 68 -6.11 -3.26 4.77
N VAL A 69 -5.25 -2.44 4.17
CA VAL A 69 -5.50 -1.77 2.90
C VAL A 69 -4.69 -2.48 1.83
N VAL A 70 -5.41 -3.09 0.90
CA VAL A 70 -4.79 -3.77 -0.24
C VAL A 70 -4.47 -2.75 -1.32
N VAL A 71 -3.21 -2.66 -1.67
CA VAL A 71 -2.72 -1.94 -2.84
C VAL A 71 -2.32 -2.95 -3.91
N GLN A 72 -2.86 -2.84 -5.10
CA GLN A 72 -2.54 -3.74 -6.20
C GLN A 72 -1.39 -3.18 -7.02
N GLU A 73 -0.56 -4.06 -7.58
CA GLU A 73 0.55 -3.68 -8.43
C GLU A 73 0.48 -4.37 -9.80
N ASN A 74 0.94 -3.67 -10.83
CA ASN A 74 1.02 -4.26 -12.17
C ASN A 74 1.89 -5.53 -12.22
N MET A 75 2.89 -5.60 -11.36
CA MET A 75 3.74 -6.79 -11.27
C MET A 75 3.02 -7.99 -10.67
N ASP A 76 1.97 -7.80 -9.88
CA ASP A 76 1.13 -8.88 -9.36
C ASP A 76 0.09 -9.34 -10.40
N GLY A 77 -0.22 -8.47 -11.34
CA GLY A 77 -1.37 -8.58 -12.23
C GLY A 77 -2.64 -8.00 -11.56
N GLU A 78 -3.64 -7.77 -12.38
CA GLU A 78 -4.93 -7.28 -11.92
C GLU A 78 -5.62 -8.35 -11.05
N GLN A 79 -6.01 -7.99 -9.83
CA GLN A 79 -6.61 -8.86 -8.83
C GLN A 79 -7.98 -8.34 -8.37
N ASN A 80 -8.66 -7.51 -9.15
CA ASN A 80 -9.90 -6.84 -8.73
C ASN A 80 -10.97 -7.83 -8.27
N ASP A 81 -11.18 -8.93 -8.99
CA ASP A 81 -12.16 -9.96 -8.61
C ASP A 81 -11.78 -10.64 -7.29
N TYR A 82 -10.50 -10.97 -7.11
CA TYR A 82 -10.01 -11.58 -5.87
C TYR A 82 -10.10 -10.62 -4.67
N CYS A 83 -9.79 -9.34 -4.87
CA CYS A 83 -9.96 -8.30 -3.86
C CYS A 83 -11.42 -8.15 -3.44
N ARG A 84 -12.35 -8.17 -4.40
CA ARG A 84 -13.79 -8.11 -4.12
C ARG A 84 -14.27 -9.33 -3.33
N GLU A 85 -13.79 -10.53 -3.71
CA GLU A 85 -14.06 -11.76 -2.95
C GLU A 85 -13.51 -11.67 -1.51
N ALA A 86 -12.28 -11.19 -1.33
CA ALA A 86 -11.67 -11.03 -0.01
C ALA A 86 -12.46 -10.05 0.88
N MET A 87 -12.89 -8.89 0.34
CA MET A 87 -13.75 -7.95 1.07
C MET A 87 -15.08 -8.58 1.50
N ALA A 88 -15.69 -9.42 0.66
CA ALA A 88 -16.95 -10.10 0.98
C ALA A 88 -16.76 -11.21 2.04
N ARG A 89 -15.67 -11.98 1.96
CA ARG A 89 -15.36 -13.09 2.90
C ARG A 89 -14.92 -12.61 4.29
N PHE A 90 -14.26 -11.48 4.35
CA PHE A 90 -13.70 -10.91 5.57
C PHE A 90 -14.22 -9.47 5.80
N PRO A 91 -15.51 -9.30 6.06
CA PRO A 91 -16.12 -7.98 6.18
C PRO A 91 -15.45 -7.14 7.28
N GLY A 92 -15.09 -5.90 6.94
CA GLY A 92 -14.40 -4.97 7.82
C GLY A 92 -12.91 -5.24 8.05
N ARG A 93 -12.33 -6.27 7.38
CA ARG A 93 -10.90 -6.56 7.47
C ARG A 93 -10.10 -5.97 6.33
N PHE A 94 -10.72 -5.68 5.19
CA PHE A 94 -10.03 -5.16 4.01
C PHE A 94 -10.71 -3.92 3.45
N PHE A 95 -9.89 -2.95 3.10
CA PHE A 95 -10.17 -1.96 2.07
C PHE A 95 -9.28 -2.30 0.88
N CYS A 96 -9.84 -2.46 -0.30
CA CYS A 96 -9.05 -2.77 -1.48
C CYS A 96 -9.10 -1.62 -2.49
N HIS A 97 -7.95 -1.17 -2.97
CA HIS A 97 -7.86 -0.32 -4.14
C HIS A 97 -8.07 -1.16 -5.39
N ALA A 98 -8.79 -0.62 -6.37
CA ALA A 98 -8.85 -1.21 -7.70
C ALA A 98 -7.58 -0.91 -8.49
N LEU A 99 -7.25 -1.78 -9.44
CA LEU A 99 -6.18 -1.58 -10.42
C LEU A 99 -6.80 -1.57 -11.84
N PRO A 100 -7.12 -0.40 -12.40
CA PRO A 100 -7.50 -0.28 -13.80
C PRO A 100 -6.27 -0.38 -14.73
N ASP A 101 -6.52 -0.60 -16.01
CA ASP A 101 -5.45 -0.65 -17.02
C ASP A 101 -5.04 0.77 -17.45
N PHE A 102 -4.01 1.29 -16.83
CA PHE A 102 -3.43 2.61 -17.15
C PHE A 102 -2.68 2.66 -18.48
N PHE A 103 -2.36 1.51 -19.08
CA PHE A 103 -1.64 1.45 -20.35
C PHE A 103 -2.57 1.52 -21.56
N GLN A 104 -3.90 1.51 -21.32
CA GLN A 104 -4.93 1.66 -22.33
C GLN A 104 -5.86 2.83 -21.97
N PRO A 105 -5.46 4.09 -22.20
CA PRO A 105 -6.25 5.27 -21.84
C PRO A 105 -7.65 5.28 -22.49
N ALA A 106 -7.76 4.70 -23.67
CA ALA A 106 -9.06 4.53 -24.32
C ALA A 106 -9.93 3.53 -23.51
N GLY A 107 -11.00 4.02 -22.91
CA GLY A 107 -11.89 3.20 -22.06
C GLY A 107 -11.56 3.23 -20.56
N PHE A 108 -10.51 3.90 -20.13
CA PHE A 108 -10.11 4.00 -18.72
C PHE A 108 -11.25 4.51 -17.83
N VAL A 109 -11.93 5.60 -18.21
CA VAL A 109 -13.06 6.15 -17.45
C VAL A 109 -14.16 5.11 -17.27
N LYS A 110 -14.55 4.42 -18.35
CA LYS A 110 -15.58 3.38 -18.30
C LYS A 110 -15.20 2.22 -17.40
N GLN A 111 -13.93 1.80 -17.45
CA GLN A 111 -13.42 0.74 -16.57
C GLN A 111 -13.48 1.16 -15.09
N CYS A 112 -13.03 2.37 -14.77
CA CYS A 112 -13.09 2.90 -13.41
C CYS A 112 -14.53 3.01 -12.91
N ASP A 113 -15.49 3.44 -13.76
CA ASP A 113 -16.90 3.47 -13.42
C ASP A 113 -17.46 2.09 -13.05
N GLN A 114 -17.07 1.06 -13.80
CA GLN A 114 -17.45 -0.31 -13.50
C GLN A 114 -16.86 -0.80 -12.17
N LEU A 115 -15.59 -0.48 -11.89
CA LEU A 115 -14.94 -0.83 -10.65
C LEU A 115 -15.59 -0.12 -9.44
N PHE A 116 -15.93 1.15 -9.56
CA PHE A 116 -16.66 1.87 -8.51
C PHE A 116 -18.07 1.32 -8.28
N ALA A 117 -18.76 0.94 -9.35
CA ALA A 117 -20.08 0.27 -9.25
C ALA A 117 -19.99 -1.10 -8.57
N GLN A 118 -18.85 -1.79 -8.66
CA GLN A 118 -18.56 -3.05 -7.97
C GLN A 118 -18.19 -2.88 -6.50
N GLY A 119 -18.10 -1.64 -6.00
CA GLY A 119 -17.89 -1.34 -4.58
C GLY A 119 -16.49 -0.84 -4.22
N PHE A 120 -15.57 -0.74 -5.17
CA PHE A 120 -14.27 -0.11 -4.89
C PHE A 120 -14.44 1.39 -4.53
N ARG A 121 -13.63 1.86 -3.58
CA ARG A 121 -13.62 3.25 -3.11
C ARG A 121 -12.23 3.86 -3.19
N GLY A 122 -11.36 3.26 -4.00
CA GLY A 122 -10.00 3.74 -4.24
C GLY A 122 -9.40 3.08 -5.47
N ILE A 123 -8.39 3.73 -6.02
CA ILE A 123 -7.58 3.26 -7.14
C ILE A 123 -6.11 3.28 -6.73
N LYS A 124 -5.35 2.27 -7.15
CA LYS A 124 -3.88 2.27 -7.02
C LYS A 124 -3.26 2.66 -8.34
N ILE A 125 -2.37 3.66 -8.31
CA ILE A 125 -1.50 4.03 -9.43
C ILE A 125 -0.11 3.43 -9.21
N PRO A 126 0.37 2.54 -10.07
CA PRO A 126 1.74 2.07 -10.06
C PRO A 126 2.66 3.11 -10.73
N GLY A 127 2.85 4.27 -10.11
CA GLY A 127 3.46 5.45 -10.71
C GLY A 127 4.83 5.22 -11.34
N GLY A 128 5.69 4.44 -10.67
CA GLY A 128 7.00 4.07 -11.23
C GLY A 128 6.90 3.27 -12.54
N HIS A 129 5.90 2.38 -12.65
CA HIS A 129 5.64 1.62 -13.89
C HIS A 129 5.11 2.52 -15.00
N LEU A 130 4.25 3.50 -14.66
CA LEU A 130 3.74 4.47 -15.63
C LEU A 130 4.87 5.36 -16.16
N ALA A 131 5.73 5.88 -15.28
CA ALA A 131 6.90 6.64 -15.69
C ALA A 131 7.81 5.84 -16.64
N GLY A 132 8.07 4.57 -16.34
CA GLY A 132 8.82 3.64 -17.19
C GLY A 132 8.18 3.36 -18.56
N ALA A 133 6.86 3.51 -18.65
CA ALA A 133 6.10 3.38 -19.89
C ALA A 133 5.90 4.71 -20.65
N GLY A 134 6.29 5.86 -20.05
CA GLY A 134 6.10 7.19 -20.62
C GLY A 134 4.67 7.72 -20.45
N VAL A 135 3.91 7.19 -19.48
CA VAL A 135 2.54 7.61 -19.16
C VAL A 135 2.58 8.59 -17.98
N ALA A 136 2.01 9.77 -18.15
CA ALA A 136 1.89 10.75 -17.08
C ALA A 136 0.70 10.43 -16.17
N VAL A 137 0.84 10.66 -14.86
CA VAL A 137 -0.27 10.43 -13.90
C VAL A 137 -1.36 11.49 -14.01
N ASP A 138 -1.04 12.64 -14.59
CA ASP A 138 -1.95 13.75 -14.92
C ASP A 138 -2.38 13.75 -16.39
N ASP A 139 -2.27 12.61 -17.09
CA ASP A 139 -2.77 12.47 -18.45
C ASP A 139 -4.24 12.89 -18.53
N PRO A 140 -4.63 13.74 -19.53
CA PRO A 140 -6.01 14.20 -19.70
C PRO A 140 -7.05 13.08 -19.72
N ALA A 141 -6.69 11.88 -20.16
CA ALA A 141 -7.60 10.72 -20.16
C ALA A 141 -7.99 10.26 -18.76
N PHE A 142 -7.19 10.57 -17.73
CA PHE A 142 -7.43 10.17 -16.35
C PHE A 142 -8.19 11.22 -15.52
N LEU A 143 -8.12 12.49 -15.91
CA LEU A 143 -8.68 13.61 -15.14
C LEU A 143 -10.17 13.45 -14.79
N PRO A 144 -11.06 12.92 -15.67
CA PRO A 144 -12.46 12.70 -15.30
C PRO A 144 -12.63 11.70 -14.15
N VAL A 145 -11.67 10.77 -13.97
CA VAL A 145 -11.69 9.83 -12.86
C VAL A 145 -11.22 10.50 -11.58
N TRP A 146 -10.18 11.35 -11.65
CA TRP A 146 -9.70 12.13 -10.49
C TRP A 146 -10.77 13.10 -9.99
N ASP A 147 -11.48 13.78 -10.89
CA ASP A 147 -12.64 14.62 -10.53
C ASP A 147 -13.71 13.83 -9.78
N ARG A 148 -14.08 12.65 -10.28
CA ARG A 148 -15.04 11.78 -9.60
C ARG A 148 -14.56 11.31 -8.24
N MET A 149 -13.30 10.93 -8.11
CA MET A 149 -12.73 10.49 -6.83
C MET A 149 -12.72 11.63 -5.82
N ASP A 150 -12.41 12.84 -6.25
CA ASP A 150 -12.50 14.05 -5.44
C ASP A 150 -13.92 14.25 -4.89
N GLN A 151 -14.92 14.27 -5.79
CA GLN A 151 -16.34 14.45 -5.43
C GLN A 151 -16.90 13.35 -4.53
N GLN A 152 -16.44 12.11 -4.67
CA GLN A 152 -16.90 10.96 -3.88
C GLN A 152 -16.08 10.73 -2.61
N GLY A 153 -14.98 11.45 -2.41
CA GLY A 153 -14.04 11.24 -1.31
C GLY A 153 -13.32 9.89 -1.35
N PHE A 154 -13.11 9.35 -2.58
CA PHE A 154 -12.36 8.10 -2.79
C PHE A 154 -10.86 8.35 -2.67
N VAL A 155 -10.10 7.28 -2.39
CA VAL A 155 -8.67 7.40 -2.10
C VAL A 155 -7.83 6.93 -3.27
N LEU A 156 -6.87 7.76 -3.67
CA LEU A 156 -5.85 7.43 -4.65
C LEU A 156 -4.57 6.99 -3.93
N ALA A 157 -4.17 5.74 -4.07
CA ALA A 157 -2.86 5.29 -3.62
C ALA A 157 -1.86 5.37 -4.79
N ILE A 158 -0.66 5.89 -4.55
CA ILE A 158 0.34 6.09 -5.59
C ILE A 158 1.74 5.77 -5.08
N ASP A 159 2.51 4.98 -5.85
CA ASP A 159 3.94 4.83 -5.64
C ASP A 159 4.69 5.67 -6.67
N LEU A 160 5.31 6.71 -6.20
CA LEU A 160 6.18 7.54 -7.02
C LEU A 160 7.58 6.91 -7.07
N SER A 161 8.20 6.86 -8.24
CA SER A 161 9.52 6.26 -8.40
C SER A 161 10.60 7.05 -7.62
N GLU A 162 11.43 7.82 -8.27
CA GLU A 162 12.38 8.71 -7.58
C GLU A 162 11.77 10.05 -7.17
N GLY A 163 10.50 10.29 -7.50
CA GLY A 163 9.69 11.39 -7.04
C GLY A 163 9.82 12.68 -7.85
N GLU A 164 11.02 13.11 -8.19
CA GLU A 164 11.22 14.47 -8.77
C GLU A 164 10.47 14.68 -10.10
N GLY A 165 10.43 13.69 -10.99
CA GLY A 165 9.76 13.83 -12.29
C GLY A 165 8.22 13.78 -12.19
N GLN A 166 7.68 13.07 -11.21
CA GLN A 166 6.23 12.88 -11.08
C GLN A 166 5.59 13.84 -10.06
N VAL A 167 6.37 14.46 -9.18
CA VAL A 167 5.85 15.44 -8.21
C VAL A 167 5.08 16.57 -8.88
N PRO A 168 5.56 17.22 -9.96
CA PRO A 168 4.78 18.26 -10.63
C PRO A 168 3.46 17.76 -11.22
N GLN A 169 3.42 16.51 -11.71
CA GLN A 169 2.19 15.90 -12.23
C GLN A 169 1.17 15.70 -11.09
N VAL A 170 1.62 15.22 -9.93
CA VAL A 170 0.75 15.07 -8.76
C VAL A 170 0.29 16.42 -8.22
N GLU A 171 1.16 17.44 -8.18
CA GLU A 171 0.78 18.81 -7.80
C GLU A 171 -0.28 19.39 -8.76
N ASN A 172 -0.16 19.10 -10.07
CA ASN A 172 -1.16 19.49 -11.06
C ASN A 172 -2.52 18.84 -10.77
N ILE A 173 -2.56 17.55 -10.45
CA ILE A 173 -3.79 16.85 -10.05
C ILE A 173 -4.39 17.49 -8.78
N LEU A 174 -3.59 17.66 -7.73
CA LEU A 174 -4.06 18.20 -6.45
C LEU A 174 -4.50 19.67 -6.55
N THR A 175 -3.95 20.43 -7.49
CA THR A 175 -4.37 21.80 -7.78
C THR A 175 -5.75 21.81 -8.45
N GLN A 176 -6.00 20.88 -9.36
CA GLN A 176 -7.29 20.78 -10.07
C GLN A 176 -8.38 20.16 -9.18
N PHE A 177 -8.01 19.22 -8.32
CA PHE A 177 -8.90 18.43 -7.46
C PHE A 177 -8.46 18.52 -5.99
N PRO A 178 -8.70 19.65 -5.32
CA PRO A 178 -8.11 19.94 -4.00
C PRO A 178 -8.68 19.08 -2.86
N GLY A 179 -9.83 18.45 -3.03
CA GLY A 179 -10.43 17.52 -2.07
C GLY A 179 -10.01 16.07 -2.27
N LEU A 180 -9.20 15.77 -3.31
CA LEU A 180 -8.75 14.42 -3.61
C LEU A 180 -7.90 13.86 -2.47
N LYS A 181 -8.32 12.71 -1.94
CA LYS A 181 -7.57 11.97 -0.93
C LYS A 181 -6.49 11.12 -1.58
N MET A 182 -5.29 11.14 -1.01
CA MET A 182 -4.15 10.43 -1.58
C MET A 182 -3.27 9.81 -0.49
N ALA A 183 -2.78 8.59 -0.74
CA ALA A 183 -1.71 7.95 0.02
C ALA A 183 -0.49 7.75 -0.87
N ILE A 184 0.65 8.35 -0.50
CA ILE A 184 1.93 8.16 -1.17
C ILE A 184 2.65 7.00 -0.51
N GLY A 185 2.85 5.91 -1.26
CA GLY A 185 3.43 4.67 -0.77
C GLY A 185 4.94 4.72 -0.53
N HIS A 186 5.44 3.67 0.11
CA HIS A 186 6.87 3.45 0.42
C HIS A 186 7.54 4.64 1.10
N PHE A 187 6.79 5.39 1.88
CA PHE A 187 7.22 6.60 2.59
C PHE A 187 7.86 7.65 1.66
N GLY A 188 7.47 7.64 0.39
CA GLY A 188 8.08 8.49 -0.62
C GLY A 188 9.55 8.19 -0.89
N MET A 189 10.07 7.01 -0.48
CA MET A 189 11.46 6.58 -0.65
C MET A 189 12.48 7.51 0.05
N PRO A 190 12.54 7.54 1.40
CA PRO A 190 13.37 8.49 2.16
C PRO A 190 14.87 8.42 1.87
N ASN A 191 15.36 7.32 1.32
CA ASN A 191 16.75 7.17 0.88
C ASN A 191 17.00 7.68 -0.56
N ARG A 192 16.02 8.33 -1.19
CA ARG A 192 16.10 8.86 -2.56
C ARG A 192 16.10 10.39 -2.58
N LYS A 193 16.78 10.94 -3.58
CA LYS A 193 16.92 12.39 -3.77
C LYS A 193 15.57 13.13 -3.89
N GLY A 194 14.54 12.51 -4.48
CA GLY A 194 13.21 13.09 -4.66
C GLY A 194 12.32 13.17 -3.42
N TRP A 195 12.74 12.62 -2.28
CA TRP A 195 11.94 12.55 -1.06
C TRP A 195 11.39 13.89 -0.56
N PRO A 196 12.18 15.00 -0.48
CA PRO A 196 11.65 16.29 -0.06
C PRO A 196 10.50 16.80 -0.93
N GLY A 197 10.49 16.45 -2.22
CA GLY A 197 9.39 16.76 -3.13
C GLY A 197 8.11 16.06 -2.72
N GLN A 198 8.19 14.77 -2.39
CA GLN A 198 7.03 13.99 -1.96
C GLN A 198 6.51 14.44 -0.60
N LEU A 199 7.38 14.80 0.34
CA LEU A 199 6.97 15.40 1.62
C LEU A 199 6.17 16.69 1.41
N ARG A 200 6.55 17.53 0.44
CA ARG A 200 5.78 18.76 0.13
C ARG A 200 4.35 18.47 -0.31
N LEU A 201 4.11 17.39 -1.05
CA LEU A 201 2.75 16.98 -1.44
C LEU A 201 1.85 16.72 -0.23
N CYS A 202 2.41 16.23 0.88
CA CYS A 202 1.66 15.98 2.12
C CYS A 202 1.15 17.26 2.81
N ARG A 203 1.52 18.45 2.34
CA ARG A 203 0.93 19.72 2.80
C ARG A 203 -0.49 19.95 2.30
N HIS A 204 -0.90 19.25 1.24
CA HIS A 204 -2.31 19.20 0.86
C HIS A 204 -3.12 18.43 1.91
N GLU A 205 -4.32 18.92 2.20
CA GLU A 205 -5.13 18.41 3.32
C GLU A 205 -5.41 16.90 3.20
N GLY A 206 -5.77 16.42 2.00
CA GLY A 206 -6.12 15.04 1.71
C GLY A 206 -4.93 14.09 1.50
N VAL A 207 -3.67 14.55 1.56
CA VAL A 207 -2.49 13.76 1.20
C VAL A 207 -1.78 13.23 2.44
N TYR A 208 -1.48 11.92 2.42
CA TYR A 208 -0.80 11.18 3.48
C TYR A 208 0.44 10.48 2.94
N LEU A 209 1.43 10.26 3.81
CA LEU A 209 2.64 9.49 3.52
C LEU A 209 2.53 8.12 4.20
N GLU A 210 2.56 7.07 3.42
CA GLU A 210 2.32 5.70 3.87
C GLU A 210 3.61 4.88 3.81
N SER A 211 3.94 4.15 4.90
CA SER A 211 5.29 3.59 5.09
C SER A 211 5.61 2.33 4.28
N GLY A 212 4.63 1.69 3.66
CA GLY A 212 4.77 0.52 2.78
C GLY A 212 6.08 -0.26 2.90
N GLY A 213 6.25 -0.99 4.01
CA GLY A 213 7.46 -1.78 4.22
C GLY A 213 8.76 -0.97 4.35
N ILE A 214 8.71 0.25 4.88
CA ILE A 214 9.91 1.12 5.06
C ILE A 214 11.16 0.39 5.55
N ILE A 215 10.99 -0.66 6.36
CA ILE A 215 12.11 -1.43 6.93
C ILE A 215 13.00 -2.10 5.87
N TRP A 216 12.49 -2.41 4.69
CA TRP A 216 13.34 -2.98 3.63
C TRP A 216 14.36 -1.98 3.08
N LEU A 217 14.08 -0.66 3.16
CA LEU A 217 15.06 0.39 2.84
C LEU A 217 16.23 0.42 3.82
N TYR A 218 16.00 -0.04 5.04
CA TYR A 218 16.96 -0.05 6.16
C TYR A 218 17.36 -1.47 6.57
N ARG A 219 17.14 -2.47 5.70
CA ARG A 219 17.40 -3.89 6.01
C ARG A 219 18.81 -4.20 6.46
N GLN A 220 19.80 -3.42 6.02
CA GLN A 220 21.21 -3.61 6.40
C GLN A 220 21.49 -3.28 7.87
N GLU A 221 20.63 -2.50 8.51
CA GLU A 221 20.76 -2.16 9.93
C GLU A 221 20.24 -3.27 10.85
N GLY A 222 19.34 -4.11 10.35
CA GLY A 222 18.62 -5.08 11.17
C GLY A 222 17.64 -4.44 12.15
N TYR A 223 16.89 -5.32 12.88
CA TYR A 223 15.97 -4.88 13.92
C TYR A 223 16.72 -4.17 15.08
N PRO A 224 16.28 -3.02 15.62
CA PRO A 224 14.97 -2.38 15.44
C PRO A 224 14.87 -1.28 14.36
N PHE A 225 15.75 -1.26 13.36
CA PHE A 225 15.69 -0.34 12.20
C PHE A 225 15.72 1.15 12.61
N ALA A 226 16.80 1.56 13.29
CA ALA A 226 16.95 2.93 13.81
C ALA A 226 16.85 4.01 12.73
N GLY A 227 17.36 3.75 11.51
CA GLY A 227 17.24 4.65 10.37
C GLY A 227 15.80 4.81 9.90
N ALA A 228 14.98 3.74 9.95
CA ALA A 228 13.56 3.86 9.64
C ALA A 228 12.82 4.74 10.67
N ILE A 229 13.12 4.58 11.96
CA ILE A 229 12.56 5.44 13.01
C ILE A 229 12.99 6.90 12.82
N ALA A 230 14.26 7.13 12.48
CA ALA A 230 14.77 8.48 12.21
C ALA A 230 14.04 9.13 11.02
N ALA A 231 13.84 8.39 9.92
CA ALA A 231 13.11 8.89 8.75
C ALA A 231 11.64 9.20 9.08
N ILE A 232 10.97 8.36 9.89
CA ILE A 232 9.59 8.62 10.34
C ILE A 232 9.53 9.93 11.13
N ARG A 233 10.47 10.17 12.04
CA ARG A 233 10.53 11.40 12.85
C ARG A 233 10.82 12.62 11.98
N GLU A 234 11.76 12.52 11.04
CA GLU A 234 12.07 13.59 10.10
C GLU A 234 10.83 13.97 9.26
N ALA A 235 10.09 12.98 8.77
CA ALA A 235 8.83 13.25 8.07
C ALA A 235 7.80 13.91 9.01
N ALA A 236 7.67 13.44 10.24
CA ALA A 236 6.75 14.02 11.22
C ALA A 236 7.09 15.48 11.55
N ASP A 237 8.38 15.82 11.65
CA ASP A 237 8.84 17.19 11.84
C ASP A 237 8.52 18.08 10.64
N ALA A 238 8.49 17.51 9.42
CA ALA A 238 8.23 18.24 8.18
C ALA A 238 6.74 18.45 7.88
N VAL A 239 5.88 17.45 8.18
CA VAL A 239 4.48 17.42 7.72
C VAL A 239 3.46 17.11 8.83
N GLY A 240 3.89 16.76 10.04
CA GLY A 240 3.03 16.37 11.18
C GLY A 240 2.71 14.89 11.24
N TRP A 241 2.54 14.36 12.46
CA TRP A 241 2.20 12.95 12.70
C TRP A 241 0.84 12.55 12.12
N GLU A 242 -0.08 13.49 12.00
CA GLU A 242 -1.42 13.29 11.44
C GLU A 242 -1.41 12.99 9.93
N LYS A 243 -0.27 13.12 9.27
CA LYS A 243 -0.07 12.84 7.84
C LYS A 243 0.60 11.49 7.56
N LEU A 244 1.04 10.79 8.60
CA LEU A 244 1.85 9.59 8.46
C LEU A 244 1.02 8.33 8.76
N ILE A 245 1.20 7.29 7.96
CA ILE A 245 0.45 6.03 8.06
C ILE A 245 1.43 4.86 7.98
N TRP A 246 1.22 3.84 8.81
CA TRP A 246 1.97 2.59 8.77
C TRP A 246 1.42 1.61 7.73
N GLY A 247 2.31 0.88 7.05
CA GLY A 247 2.02 -0.28 6.21
C GLY A 247 3.17 -1.26 6.21
N SER A 248 2.88 -2.56 6.07
CA SER A 248 3.87 -3.64 6.17
C SER A 248 4.54 -3.99 4.84
N ASP A 249 3.87 -3.75 3.73
CA ASP A 249 4.21 -4.30 2.41
C ASP A 249 4.23 -5.84 2.39
N TRP A 250 3.29 -6.47 3.17
CA TRP A 250 3.10 -7.92 3.15
C TRP A 250 2.65 -8.39 1.75
N PRO A 251 3.14 -9.50 1.20
CA PRO A 251 4.14 -10.41 1.77
C PRO A 251 5.59 -10.09 1.35
N ARG A 252 5.85 -9.04 0.58
CA ARG A 252 7.15 -8.75 -0.04
C ARG A 252 8.25 -8.49 0.98
N THR A 253 7.99 -7.65 1.97
CA THR A 253 8.93 -7.38 3.06
C THR A 253 9.22 -8.63 3.91
N MET A 254 8.30 -9.59 3.93
CA MET A 254 8.44 -10.83 4.71
C MET A 254 9.47 -11.81 4.13
N VAL A 255 10.09 -11.51 3.00
CA VAL A 255 11.28 -12.22 2.50
C VAL A 255 12.45 -12.08 3.49
N ASP A 256 12.62 -10.89 4.04
CA ASP A 256 13.75 -10.55 4.94
C ASP A 256 13.33 -10.51 6.42
N PHE A 257 12.05 -10.22 6.71
CA PHE A 257 11.55 -9.94 8.06
C PHE A 257 10.21 -10.63 8.33
N THR A 258 9.88 -10.80 9.62
CA THR A 258 8.55 -11.28 9.99
C THR A 258 7.54 -10.13 9.96
N TYR A 259 6.25 -10.48 9.77
CA TYR A 259 5.16 -9.51 9.86
C TYR A 259 5.20 -8.75 11.19
N ARG A 260 5.51 -9.46 12.28
CA ARG A 260 5.61 -8.87 13.60
C ARG A 260 6.75 -7.87 13.73
N GLN A 261 7.90 -8.11 13.09
CA GLN A 261 9.00 -7.14 13.08
C GLN A 261 8.62 -5.86 12.33
N SER A 262 7.81 -5.96 11.24
CA SER A 262 7.35 -4.79 10.49
C SER A 262 6.38 -3.89 11.28
N LEU A 263 5.79 -4.39 12.36
CA LEU A 263 4.93 -3.63 13.27
C LEU A 263 5.67 -3.22 14.56
N ASP A 264 6.39 -4.16 15.17
CA ASP A 264 6.96 -3.99 16.51
C ASP A 264 8.08 -2.96 16.56
N PHE A 265 8.77 -2.67 15.45
CA PHE A 265 9.80 -1.63 15.42
C PHE A 265 9.24 -0.23 15.76
N VAL A 266 8.02 0.06 15.34
CA VAL A 266 7.28 1.27 15.73
C VAL A 266 6.60 1.08 17.09
N ARG A 267 5.87 -0.04 17.24
CA ARG A 267 5.04 -0.29 18.42
C ARG A 267 5.83 -0.28 19.72
N LYS A 268 7.10 -0.70 19.67
CA LYS A 268 8.00 -0.79 20.84
C LYS A 268 9.07 0.31 20.87
N SER A 269 9.09 1.23 19.93
CA SER A 269 10.05 2.32 19.91
C SER A 269 9.83 3.26 21.08
N ALA A 270 10.88 3.54 21.83
CA ALA A 270 10.86 4.57 22.88
C ALA A 270 10.95 6.01 22.32
N GLU A 271 11.26 6.16 21.03
CA GLU A 271 11.41 7.44 20.36
C GLU A 271 10.09 8.02 19.83
N ILE A 272 9.00 7.22 19.88
CA ILE A 272 7.66 7.62 19.41
C ILE A 272 6.71 7.57 20.60
N SER A 273 6.07 8.71 20.94
CA SER A 273 5.09 8.78 22.01
C SER A 273 3.86 7.89 21.72
N ASP A 274 3.12 7.50 22.76
CA ASP A 274 1.93 6.66 22.59
C ASP A 274 0.89 7.33 21.69
N SER A 275 0.66 8.63 21.84
CA SER A 275 -0.29 9.37 21.00
C SER A 275 0.14 9.42 19.53
N HIS A 276 1.43 9.61 19.25
CA HIS A 276 1.95 9.60 17.88
C HIS A 276 1.91 8.18 17.26
N ARG A 277 2.17 7.18 18.09
CA ARG A 277 2.07 5.77 17.71
C ARG A 277 0.64 5.38 17.31
N ASP A 278 -0.36 5.82 18.07
CA ASP A 278 -1.78 5.58 17.77
C ASP A 278 -2.19 6.23 16.44
N LEU A 279 -1.74 7.46 16.17
CA LEU A 279 -1.94 8.12 14.89
C LEU A 279 -1.32 7.32 13.74
N PHE A 280 -0.04 7.01 13.85
CA PHE A 280 0.74 6.35 12.80
C PHE A 280 0.27 4.93 12.50
N LEU A 281 0.00 4.13 13.56
CA LEU A 281 -0.36 2.72 13.41
C LEU A 281 -1.83 2.50 13.01
N GLY A 282 -2.71 3.52 13.10
CA GLY A 282 -4.09 3.22 12.73
C GLY A 282 -5.05 4.40 12.61
N GLU A 283 -5.04 5.39 13.50
CA GLU A 283 -6.08 6.43 13.50
C GLU A 283 -6.08 7.26 12.20
N ASN A 284 -4.91 7.55 11.63
CA ASN A 284 -4.80 8.26 10.37
C ASN A 284 -5.33 7.43 9.20
N ALA A 285 -4.96 6.14 9.13
CA ALA A 285 -5.47 5.23 8.09
C ALA A 285 -6.99 5.03 8.23
N ALA A 286 -7.48 4.84 9.45
CA ALA A 286 -8.92 4.69 9.70
C ALA A 286 -9.71 5.93 9.22
N ARG A 287 -9.16 7.12 9.42
CA ARG A 287 -9.75 8.39 8.95
C ARG A 287 -9.71 8.50 7.42
N LEU A 288 -8.54 8.25 6.81
CA LEU A 288 -8.36 8.36 5.36
C LEU A 288 -9.30 7.41 4.60
N TYR A 289 -9.33 6.15 5.01
CA TYR A 289 -10.07 5.07 4.34
C TYR A 289 -11.51 4.88 4.87
N ASN A 290 -11.93 5.71 5.85
CA ASN A 290 -13.23 5.59 6.51
C ASN A 290 -13.52 4.16 7.02
N LEU A 291 -12.53 3.55 7.68
CA LEU A 291 -12.65 2.18 8.17
C LEU A 291 -13.52 2.11 9.42
N PRO A 292 -14.40 1.11 9.52
CA PRO A 292 -15.20 0.90 10.72
C PRO A 292 -14.31 0.51 11.90
N ARG A 293 -14.57 1.07 13.08
CA ARG A 293 -13.90 0.60 14.30
C ARG A 293 -14.39 -0.82 14.63
N PRO A 294 -13.48 -1.73 15.03
CA PRO A 294 -13.89 -3.07 15.41
C PRO A 294 -14.84 -3.03 16.61
N THR A 295 -15.93 -3.78 16.53
CA THR A 295 -16.96 -3.83 17.57
C THR A 295 -16.63 -4.77 18.72
N ALA A 296 -15.60 -5.60 18.59
CA ALA A 296 -15.16 -6.54 19.61
C ALA A 296 -13.62 -6.62 19.66
N ILE A 297 -13.08 -6.77 20.87
CA ILE A 297 -11.68 -7.13 21.06
C ILE A 297 -11.50 -8.56 20.52
N ARG A 298 -10.70 -8.72 19.47
CA ARG A 298 -10.37 -10.05 18.94
C ARG A 298 -9.36 -10.69 19.87
N GLN A 299 -9.79 -11.69 20.62
CA GLN A 299 -8.87 -12.56 21.36
C GLN A 299 -8.41 -13.65 20.40
N ALA A 300 -7.11 -13.84 20.29
CA ALA A 300 -6.56 -15.03 19.65
C ALA A 300 -7.11 -16.27 20.39
N VAL A 301 -7.79 -17.14 19.66
CA VAL A 301 -8.24 -18.42 20.24
C VAL A 301 -7.00 -19.27 20.47
N PRO A 302 -6.71 -19.75 21.70
CA PRO A 302 -5.58 -20.64 21.92
C PRO A 302 -5.70 -21.89 21.06
N LEU A 303 -4.59 -22.30 20.43
CA LEU A 303 -4.53 -23.54 19.65
C LEU A 303 -4.74 -24.81 20.52
N ILE A 304 -4.55 -24.67 21.82
CA ILE A 304 -4.72 -25.73 22.80
C ILE A 304 -5.76 -25.24 23.80
N THR A 305 -6.96 -25.77 23.70
CA THR A 305 -7.91 -25.75 24.80
C THR A 305 -7.48 -26.88 25.75
N GLU A 306 -7.14 -26.54 27.01
CA GLU A 306 -6.95 -27.53 28.04
C GLU A 306 -8.23 -28.38 28.12
N GLY A 307 -8.09 -29.66 27.77
CA GLY A 307 -9.15 -30.67 27.87
C GLY A 307 -9.34 -31.12 29.33
#